data_e3104a5f2cec602a4a123aef50b91604
#
_entry.id   e3104a5f2cec602a4a123aef50b91604
#
_cell.length_a   1.000
_cell.length_b   1.000
_cell.length_c   1.000
_cell.angle_alpha   90.00
_cell.angle_beta   90.00
_cell.angle_gamma   90.00
#
_symmetry.space_group_name_H-M   'P 1'
#
loop_
_entity.id
_entity.type
_entity.pdbx_description
1 polymer ?
#
loop_
_entity_poly.entity_id
_entity_poly.type
_entity_poly.pdbx_seq_one_letter_code
_entity_poly.pdbx_strand_id
1 'polypeptide(L)'
;MLITIIILVLSAIFFVNGKIRSDLVALCALVALLIFQILTPDEALSGFSNSVVIMMIGLFVVGGAIFQTGLAKMISSRILKLAGNSEIRLFLLVMLVTSAIGAFVSNTGTVALMLPIVVSLAMSAKMNPSRLLMPLAFASSMGGMMTLIGTPPNLVIQNTLTSAGFEPLSFFTFLPIGLVSVAVGTLVLMPLSKWFLSKKGQKDDNSRSGKSLKQLVNEYGLSSNLFRMQVIKDSRLLGKTILDLDIRRKYGLNIMEVRRGDASQHRFLKTITQKLAEPDTMLEAEDILYVTGEFDKVQQFAEDYLLDILDDHATEETRSTTNSLDFYDIGIAEIVLMPASNLVNQTIKESGFRDKFNVNVLGIRRKKEYLLQDLGNERIHSGDVLLVQGTWSNIARLSKEDSDWVVLGQPLAEAAKVTLDYKAPVAAAIMVLMVAMMVFDFIPVAPVTAVMIAGILMVLTGCFRNVEAAYKTINWESIVLIAAMLPMSLALEKTGASEYISNTLVSGLGSYGPVALMAGIYFTTSLMTMFISNTATAVLLAPIALQSAMQIGVSPVPFLFAVTVGASMCFASPFSTPPNALVMPAGQYTFMDYIKVGLPLQIIMGIVMILVLPLIFPF
;
A
#
# COMPACT_ATOMS: atom_id res chain seq x y z
N MET A 1 -2.98 -40.15 -1.04
CA MET A 1 -1.81 -39.77 -0.21
C MET A 1 -0.61 -39.34 -1.07
N LEU A 2 0.07 -40.27 -1.81
CA LEU A 2 1.29 -39.90 -2.56
C LEU A 2 1.08 -38.72 -3.53
N ILE A 3 0.00 -38.72 -4.30
CA ILE A 3 -0.33 -37.62 -5.25
C ILE A 3 -0.50 -36.28 -4.52
N THR A 4 -1.17 -36.27 -3.37
CA THR A 4 -1.38 -35.04 -2.57
C THR A 4 -0.06 -34.48 -2.06
N ILE A 5 0.84 -35.36 -1.58
CA ILE A 5 2.19 -35.00 -1.14
C ILE A 5 3.01 -34.45 -2.32
N ILE A 6 2.93 -35.09 -3.49
CA ILE A 6 3.61 -34.58 -4.69
C ILE A 6 3.10 -33.19 -5.08
N ILE A 7 1.78 -32.96 -5.10
CA ILE A 7 1.19 -31.65 -5.39
C ILE A 7 1.66 -30.61 -4.37
N LEU A 8 1.67 -30.95 -3.07
CA LEU A 8 2.15 -30.06 -2.01
C LEU A 8 3.63 -29.70 -2.20
N VAL A 9 4.49 -30.69 -2.43
CA VAL A 9 5.94 -30.49 -2.63
C VAL A 9 6.22 -29.66 -3.90
N LEU A 10 5.54 -29.97 -5.01
CA LEU A 10 5.66 -29.20 -6.24
C LEU A 10 5.21 -27.75 -6.05
N SER A 11 4.09 -27.55 -5.35
CA SER A 11 3.64 -26.19 -5.01
C SER A 11 4.68 -25.43 -4.20
N ALA A 12 5.28 -26.05 -3.18
CA ALA A 12 6.35 -25.47 -2.38
C ALA A 12 7.58 -25.14 -3.23
N ILE A 13 8.00 -26.03 -4.14
CA ILE A 13 9.12 -25.79 -5.05
C ILE A 13 8.85 -24.60 -5.98
N PHE A 14 7.64 -24.52 -6.56
CA PHE A 14 7.26 -23.38 -7.43
C PHE A 14 7.14 -22.07 -6.66
N PHE A 15 6.66 -22.08 -5.42
CA PHE A 15 6.67 -20.91 -4.56
C PHE A 15 8.11 -20.42 -4.29
N VAL A 16 9.04 -21.35 -3.97
CA VAL A 16 10.47 -21.03 -3.75
C VAL A 16 11.12 -20.46 -5.02
N ASN A 17 10.80 -21.02 -6.19
CA ASN A 17 11.39 -20.56 -7.45
C ASN A 17 11.01 -19.11 -7.79
N GLY A 18 9.85 -18.61 -7.33
CA GLY A 18 9.42 -17.22 -7.48
C GLY A 18 9.20 -16.71 -8.91
N LYS A 19 9.43 -17.54 -9.94
CA LYS A 19 9.23 -17.17 -11.35
C LYS A 19 7.77 -17.09 -11.75
N ILE A 20 6.91 -17.82 -11.05
CA ILE A 20 5.46 -17.87 -11.27
C ILE A 20 4.80 -17.20 -10.06
N ARG A 21 3.76 -16.40 -10.30
CA ARG A 21 3.00 -15.76 -9.24
C ARG A 21 2.38 -16.80 -8.32
N SER A 22 2.38 -16.51 -7.02
CA SER A 22 1.93 -17.44 -5.97
C SER A 22 0.45 -17.84 -6.11
N ASP A 23 -0.41 -16.91 -6.52
CA ASP A 23 -1.84 -17.17 -6.76
C ASP A 23 -2.06 -18.17 -7.90
N LEU A 24 -1.26 -18.08 -8.98
CA LEU A 24 -1.35 -19.01 -10.11
C LEU A 24 -0.88 -20.41 -9.71
N VAL A 25 0.20 -20.53 -8.94
CA VAL A 25 0.67 -21.81 -8.41
C VAL A 25 -0.41 -22.47 -7.55
N ALA A 26 -1.05 -21.69 -6.67
CA ALA A 26 -2.14 -22.17 -5.82
C ALA A 26 -3.35 -22.66 -6.62
N LEU A 27 -3.75 -21.92 -7.66
CA LEU A 27 -4.82 -22.33 -8.57
C LEU A 27 -4.47 -23.61 -9.35
N CYS A 28 -3.22 -23.75 -9.81
CA CYS A 28 -2.76 -24.98 -10.47
C CYS A 28 -2.81 -26.18 -9.50
N ALA A 29 -2.41 -25.98 -8.26
CA ALA A 29 -2.51 -27.02 -7.22
C ALA A 29 -3.97 -27.44 -6.97
N LEU A 30 -4.88 -26.47 -6.86
CA LEU A 30 -6.32 -26.71 -6.68
C LEU A 30 -6.90 -27.49 -7.85
N VAL A 31 -6.58 -27.07 -9.10
CA VAL A 31 -7.02 -27.76 -10.30
C VAL A 31 -6.45 -29.18 -10.37
N ALA A 32 -5.19 -29.38 -9.97
CA ALA A 32 -4.61 -30.72 -9.87
C ALA A 32 -5.36 -31.61 -8.87
N LEU A 33 -5.74 -31.09 -7.70
CA LEU A 33 -6.54 -31.84 -6.71
C LEU A 33 -7.92 -32.25 -7.26
N LEU A 34 -8.53 -31.42 -8.13
CA LEU A 34 -9.78 -31.74 -8.84
C LEU A 34 -9.56 -32.82 -9.90
N ILE A 35 -8.55 -32.68 -10.75
CA ILE A 35 -8.25 -33.62 -11.84
C ILE A 35 -7.97 -35.04 -11.28
N PHE A 36 -7.22 -35.11 -10.18
CA PHE A 36 -6.93 -36.39 -9.52
C PHE A 36 -8.07 -36.87 -8.59
N GLN A 37 -9.23 -36.20 -8.61
CA GLN A 37 -10.44 -36.55 -7.84
C GLN A 37 -10.18 -36.69 -6.32
N ILE A 38 -9.22 -35.93 -5.78
CA ILE A 38 -8.94 -35.86 -4.34
C ILE A 38 -10.01 -35.03 -3.65
N LEU A 39 -10.40 -33.92 -4.29
CA LEU A 39 -11.47 -33.04 -3.86
C LEU A 39 -12.62 -33.02 -4.86
N THR A 40 -13.83 -32.87 -4.34
CA THR A 40 -15.00 -32.54 -5.17
C THR A 40 -14.97 -31.06 -5.55
N PRO A 41 -15.71 -30.62 -6.61
CA PRO A 41 -15.81 -29.20 -6.96
C PRO A 41 -16.26 -28.30 -5.82
N ASP A 42 -17.23 -28.74 -5.02
CA ASP A 42 -17.75 -27.98 -3.88
C ASP A 42 -16.68 -27.81 -2.79
N GLU A 43 -15.93 -28.86 -2.50
CA GLU A 43 -14.81 -28.80 -1.56
C GLU A 43 -13.68 -27.91 -2.05
N ALA A 44 -13.33 -27.98 -3.32
CA ALA A 44 -12.30 -27.15 -3.92
C ALA A 44 -12.70 -25.66 -3.92
N LEU A 45 -13.98 -25.36 -4.14
CA LEU A 45 -14.49 -23.98 -4.16
C LEU A 45 -14.80 -23.45 -2.76
N SER A 46 -14.86 -24.29 -1.73
CA SER A 46 -15.16 -23.90 -0.34
C SER A 46 -14.23 -22.84 0.20
N GLY A 47 -12.97 -22.80 -0.27
CA GLY A 47 -12.00 -21.78 0.12
C GLY A 47 -12.42 -20.38 -0.34
N PHE A 48 -13.05 -20.23 -1.48
CA PHE A 48 -13.50 -18.92 -2.01
C PHE A 48 -14.74 -18.39 -1.26
N SER A 49 -15.53 -19.24 -0.66
CA SER A 49 -16.67 -18.86 0.20
C SER A 49 -16.30 -18.81 1.69
N ASN A 50 -15.04 -19.00 2.03
CA ASN A 50 -14.57 -19.00 3.42
C ASN A 50 -14.70 -17.61 4.05
N SER A 51 -15.23 -17.55 5.27
CA SER A 51 -15.45 -16.28 6.00
C SER A 51 -14.16 -15.49 6.22
N VAL A 52 -13.03 -16.17 6.39
CA VAL A 52 -11.72 -15.51 6.56
C VAL A 52 -11.27 -14.82 5.28
N VAL A 53 -11.49 -15.42 4.11
CA VAL A 53 -11.16 -14.82 2.80
C VAL A 53 -12.01 -13.57 2.57
N ILE A 54 -13.31 -13.64 2.86
CA ILE A 54 -14.23 -12.50 2.75
C ILE A 54 -13.83 -11.39 3.75
N MET A 55 -13.49 -11.75 4.98
CA MET A 55 -13.01 -10.81 5.99
C MET A 55 -11.73 -10.09 5.54
N MET A 56 -10.79 -10.80 4.92
CA MET A 56 -9.57 -10.19 4.37
C MET A 56 -9.85 -9.14 3.29
N ILE A 57 -10.81 -9.37 2.41
CA ILE A 57 -11.24 -8.39 1.40
C ILE A 57 -11.68 -7.09 2.09
N GLY A 58 -12.57 -7.20 3.07
CA GLY A 58 -13.04 -6.04 3.83
C GLY A 58 -11.92 -5.32 4.60
N LEU A 59 -10.97 -6.07 5.18
CA LEU A 59 -9.82 -5.50 5.88
C LEU A 59 -8.86 -4.75 4.95
N PHE A 60 -8.64 -5.22 3.73
CA PHE A 60 -7.86 -4.47 2.74
C PHE A 60 -8.55 -3.14 2.39
N VAL A 61 -9.87 -3.13 2.29
CA VAL A 61 -10.65 -1.90 2.07
C VAL A 61 -10.53 -0.96 3.27
N VAL A 62 -10.74 -1.43 4.50
CA VAL A 62 -10.61 -0.60 5.71
C VAL A 62 -9.18 -0.03 5.83
N GLY A 63 -8.17 -0.88 5.70
CA GLY A 63 -6.76 -0.45 5.72
C GLY A 63 -6.42 0.56 4.62
N GLY A 64 -6.93 0.35 3.41
CA GLY A 64 -6.81 1.28 2.30
C GLY A 64 -7.45 2.64 2.57
N ALA A 65 -8.63 2.67 3.22
CA ALA A 65 -9.30 3.91 3.61
C ALA A 65 -8.49 4.69 4.66
N ILE A 66 -7.93 4.01 5.67
CA ILE A 66 -7.04 4.62 6.67
C ILE A 66 -5.82 5.28 6.00
N PHE A 67 -5.30 4.65 4.95
CA PHE A 67 -4.21 5.20 4.16
C PHE A 67 -4.66 6.40 3.32
N GLN A 68 -5.76 6.28 2.56
CA GLN A 68 -6.25 7.34 1.66
C GLN A 68 -6.76 8.58 2.40
N THR A 69 -7.32 8.43 3.58
CA THR A 69 -7.75 9.54 4.43
C THR A 69 -6.60 10.20 5.19
N GLY A 70 -5.38 9.70 5.07
CA GLY A 70 -4.23 10.26 5.78
C GLY A 70 -4.28 10.13 7.30
N LEU A 71 -5.23 9.35 7.86
CA LEU A 71 -5.37 9.17 9.31
C LEU A 71 -4.05 8.70 9.94
N ALA A 72 -3.43 7.67 9.39
CA ALA A 72 -2.17 7.16 9.88
C ALA A 72 -1.03 8.19 9.76
N LYS A 73 -0.99 8.97 8.66
CA LYS A 73 -0.04 10.06 8.44
C LYS A 73 -0.19 11.18 9.48
N MET A 74 -1.44 11.57 9.76
CA MET A 74 -1.74 12.63 10.73
C MET A 74 -1.31 12.23 12.15
N ILE A 75 -1.61 11.00 12.57
CA ILE A 75 -1.23 10.45 13.88
C ILE A 75 0.30 10.35 13.99
N SER A 76 0.94 9.68 13.01
CA SER A 76 2.39 9.46 13.03
C SER A 76 3.19 10.75 13.03
N SER A 77 2.83 11.72 12.18
CA SER A 77 3.57 12.98 12.08
C SER A 77 3.52 13.80 13.36
N ARG A 78 2.39 13.80 14.08
CA ARG A 78 2.25 14.49 15.38
C ARG A 78 3.10 13.82 16.46
N ILE A 79 3.03 12.49 16.57
CA ILE A 79 3.76 11.75 17.61
C ILE A 79 5.27 11.80 17.35
N LEU A 80 5.71 11.61 16.11
CA LEU A 80 7.15 11.63 15.80
C LEU A 80 7.80 13.00 16.02
N LYS A 81 7.05 14.10 15.88
CA LYS A 81 7.55 15.45 16.21
C LYS A 81 7.94 15.60 17.70
N LEU A 82 7.38 14.76 18.58
CA LEU A 82 7.74 14.76 20.01
C LEU A 82 9.17 14.26 20.27
N ALA A 83 9.80 13.59 19.28
CA ALA A 83 11.19 13.14 19.40
C ALA A 83 12.19 14.28 19.55
N GLY A 84 11.88 15.47 19.00
CA GLY A 84 12.81 16.57 18.92
C GLY A 84 14.11 16.17 18.19
N ASN A 85 15.26 16.58 18.72
CA ASN A 85 16.58 16.26 18.14
C ASN A 85 17.23 15.00 18.77
N SER A 86 16.50 14.23 19.56
CA SER A 86 17.06 13.05 20.25
C SER A 86 16.95 11.82 19.34
N GLU A 87 18.11 11.26 18.98
CA GLU A 87 18.23 10.06 18.16
C GLU A 87 17.52 8.84 18.78
N ILE A 88 17.73 8.61 20.08
CA ILE A 88 17.12 7.47 20.79
C ILE A 88 15.60 7.62 20.85
N ARG A 89 15.10 8.84 21.16
CA ARG A 89 13.66 9.08 21.18
C ARG A 89 13.03 8.88 19.81
N LEU A 90 13.70 9.36 18.76
CA LEU A 90 13.20 9.18 17.38
C LEU A 90 13.14 7.70 17.01
N PHE A 91 14.20 6.92 17.34
CA PHE A 91 14.22 5.48 17.10
C PHE A 91 13.07 4.77 17.83
N LEU A 92 12.90 5.02 19.15
CA LEU A 92 11.84 4.41 19.95
C LEU A 92 10.45 4.77 19.43
N LEU A 93 10.22 6.05 19.10
CA LEU A 93 8.94 6.49 18.55
C LEU A 93 8.66 5.91 17.15
N VAL A 94 9.69 5.79 16.30
CA VAL A 94 9.54 5.12 14.99
C VAL A 94 9.11 3.67 15.20
N MET A 95 9.78 2.93 16.09
CA MET A 95 9.41 1.53 16.39
C MET A 95 7.97 1.43 16.89
N LEU A 96 7.61 2.23 17.91
CA LEU A 96 6.30 2.18 18.54
C LEU A 96 5.17 2.62 17.60
N VAL A 97 5.33 3.77 16.94
CA VAL A 97 4.28 4.32 16.06
C VAL A 97 4.08 3.42 14.83
N THR A 98 5.17 2.93 14.25
CA THR A 98 5.09 2.03 13.10
C THR A 98 4.39 0.72 13.46
N SER A 99 4.74 0.15 14.62
CA SER A 99 4.09 -1.08 15.08
C SER A 99 2.62 -0.86 15.41
N ALA A 100 2.27 0.26 16.03
CA ALA A 100 0.87 0.59 16.32
C ALA A 100 0.03 0.76 15.04
N ILE A 101 0.58 1.39 14.00
CA ILE A 101 -0.11 1.52 12.70
C ILE A 101 -0.16 0.17 12.00
N GLY A 102 0.93 -0.60 11.99
CA GLY A 102 1.02 -1.94 11.39
C GLY A 102 0.06 -2.96 12.01
N ALA A 103 -0.42 -2.71 13.23
CA ALA A 103 -1.45 -3.53 13.86
C ALA A 103 -2.82 -3.46 13.16
N PHE A 104 -3.11 -2.38 12.44
CA PHE A 104 -4.41 -2.13 11.80
C PHE A 104 -4.32 -1.91 10.29
N VAL A 105 -3.14 -1.60 9.77
CA VAL A 105 -2.88 -1.31 8.36
C VAL A 105 -1.88 -2.32 7.81
N SER A 106 -1.98 -2.66 6.55
CA SER A 106 -1.03 -3.59 5.93
C SER A 106 0.43 -3.11 6.13
N ASN A 107 1.34 -4.06 6.37
CA ASN A 107 2.75 -3.77 6.60
C ASN A 107 3.37 -2.92 5.48
N THR A 108 3.05 -3.23 4.22
CA THR A 108 3.50 -2.48 3.05
C THR A 108 2.99 -1.04 3.04
N GLY A 109 1.70 -0.85 3.31
CA GLY A 109 1.09 0.48 3.42
C GLY A 109 1.69 1.31 4.54
N THR A 110 1.90 0.69 5.70
CA THR A 110 2.55 1.33 6.85
C THR A 110 3.94 1.84 6.51
N VAL A 111 4.78 1.01 5.87
CA VAL A 111 6.14 1.41 5.47
C VAL A 111 6.11 2.49 4.39
N ALA A 112 5.29 2.34 3.36
CA ALA A 112 5.18 3.33 2.29
C ALA A 112 4.79 4.72 2.81
N LEU A 113 3.89 4.77 3.81
CA LEU A 113 3.46 6.01 4.46
C LEU A 113 4.54 6.59 5.38
N MET A 114 5.17 5.75 6.20
CA MET A 114 6.10 6.19 7.24
C MET A 114 7.47 6.57 6.67
N LEU A 115 7.91 5.94 5.57
CA LEU A 115 9.22 6.13 4.97
C LEU A 115 9.55 7.61 4.71
N PRO A 116 8.74 8.41 3.96
CA PRO A 116 9.04 9.82 3.71
C PRO A 116 9.02 10.66 5.00
N ILE A 117 8.17 10.32 5.97
CA ILE A 117 8.08 11.03 7.25
C ILE A 117 9.37 10.81 8.05
N VAL A 118 9.81 9.55 8.16
CA VAL A 118 11.01 9.18 8.91
C VAL A 118 12.27 9.75 8.27
N VAL A 119 12.37 9.71 6.94
CA VAL A 119 13.49 10.34 6.20
C VAL A 119 13.55 11.84 6.49
N SER A 120 12.43 12.55 6.37
CA SER A 120 12.36 13.99 6.62
C SER A 120 12.77 14.36 8.05
N LEU A 121 12.29 13.60 9.05
CA LEU A 121 12.63 13.84 10.46
C LEU A 121 14.07 13.48 10.78
N ALA A 122 14.61 12.39 10.23
CA ALA A 122 16.01 12.03 10.39
C ALA A 122 16.93 13.12 9.85
N MET A 123 16.63 13.62 8.63
CA MET A 123 17.40 14.73 8.03
C MET A 123 17.30 16.00 8.88
N SER A 124 16.11 16.35 9.38
CA SER A 124 15.91 17.50 10.26
C SER A 124 16.70 17.37 11.59
N ALA A 125 16.82 16.16 12.09
CA ALA A 125 17.60 15.83 13.29
C ALA A 125 19.11 15.62 13.00
N LYS A 126 19.56 15.85 11.76
CA LYS A 126 20.94 15.61 11.28
C LYS A 126 21.40 14.17 11.49
N MET A 127 20.48 13.22 11.36
CA MET A 127 20.73 11.78 11.46
C MET A 127 20.73 11.12 10.09
N ASN A 128 21.48 10.02 9.98
CA ASN A 128 21.42 9.20 8.78
C ASN A 128 20.08 8.42 8.74
N PRO A 129 19.20 8.66 7.73
CA PRO A 129 17.92 7.95 7.59
C PRO A 129 18.07 6.43 7.53
N SER A 130 19.16 5.91 6.92
CA SER A 130 19.40 4.47 6.79
C SER A 130 19.39 3.72 8.14
N ARG A 131 19.66 4.40 9.25
CA ARG A 131 19.59 3.78 10.59
C ARG A 131 18.17 3.49 11.06
N LEU A 132 17.17 4.16 10.48
CA LEU A 132 15.77 4.08 10.89
C LEU A 132 14.91 3.29 9.90
N LEU A 133 15.30 3.21 8.63
CA LEU A 133 14.44 2.64 7.59
C LEU A 133 14.31 1.12 7.65
N MET A 134 15.39 0.38 7.95
CA MET A 134 15.30 -1.06 8.16
C MET A 134 14.54 -1.41 9.43
N PRO A 135 14.82 -0.78 10.61
CA PRO A 135 13.98 -0.90 11.79
C PRO A 135 12.50 -0.57 11.55
N LEU A 136 12.21 0.45 10.72
CA LEU A 136 10.85 0.81 10.30
C LEU A 136 10.13 -0.38 9.64
N ALA A 137 10.78 -1.03 8.65
CA ALA A 137 10.19 -2.17 7.96
C ALA A 137 9.93 -3.35 8.91
N PHE A 138 10.87 -3.62 9.80
CA PHE A 138 10.75 -4.70 10.78
C PHE A 138 9.69 -4.40 11.85
N ALA A 139 9.60 -3.15 12.32
CA ALA A 139 8.55 -2.72 13.24
C ALA A 139 7.14 -2.86 12.67
N SER A 140 6.98 -2.60 11.36
CA SER A 140 5.71 -2.83 10.67
C SER A 140 5.29 -4.30 10.73
N SER A 141 6.22 -5.23 10.48
CA SER A 141 5.95 -6.66 10.55
C SER A 141 5.65 -7.13 11.98
N MET A 142 6.36 -6.63 12.98
CA MET A 142 6.09 -6.89 14.39
C MET A 142 4.74 -6.33 14.83
N GLY A 143 4.37 -5.16 14.33
CA GLY A 143 3.05 -4.55 14.55
C GLY A 143 1.91 -5.40 14.03
N GLY A 144 2.08 -6.01 12.86
CA GLY A 144 1.12 -6.95 12.29
C GLY A 144 0.82 -8.17 13.17
N MET A 145 1.69 -8.48 14.15
CA MET A 145 1.48 -9.53 15.14
C MET A 145 0.68 -9.09 16.38
N MET A 146 0.21 -7.83 16.45
CA MET A 146 -0.53 -7.33 17.63
C MET A 146 -2.03 -7.63 17.57
N THR A 147 -2.59 -7.82 16.38
CA THR A 147 -4.03 -8.04 16.19
C THR A 147 -4.29 -9.21 15.26
N LEU A 148 -5.48 -9.76 15.34
CA LEU A 148 -5.93 -10.81 14.42
C LEU A 148 -5.82 -10.41 12.94
N ILE A 149 -6.03 -9.12 12.63
CA ILE A 149 -6.13 -8.58 11.28
C ILE A 149 -4.83 -7.97 10.75
N GLY A 150 -3.80 -7.85 11.56
CA GLY A 150 -2.57 -7.12 11.21
C GLY A 150 -1.76 -7.78 10.09
N THR A 151 -1.86 -9.11 9.95
CA THR A 151 -1.16 -9.85 8.89
C THR A 151 -1.95 -11.09 8.45
N PRO A 152 -1.93 -11.47 7.16
CA PRO A 152 -2.66 -12.63 6.64
C PRO A 152 -2.37 -13.96 7.35
N PRO A 153 -1.15 -14.31 7.75
CA PRO A 153 -0.87 -15.52 8.53
C PRO A 153 -1.72 -15.69 9.79
N ASN A 154 -2.06 -14.59 10.49
CA ASN A 154 -2.91 -14.65 11.68
C ASN A 154 -4.32 -15.18 11.36
N LEU A 155 -4.86 -14.74 10.22
CA LEU A 155 -6.16 -15.20 9.74
C LEU A 155 -6.13 -16.66 9.25
N VAL A 156 -5.00 -17.09 8.71
CA VAL A 156 -4.79 -18.48 8.30
C VAL A 156 -4.85 -19.41 9.51
N ILE A 157 -4.11 -19.11 10.59
CA ILE A 157 -4.13 -19.96 11.80
C ILE A 157 -5.50 -19.91 12.49
N GLN A 158 -6.19 -18.77 12.47
CA GLN A 158 -7.57 -18.64 12.94
C GLN A 158 -8.48 -19.62 12.21
N ASN A 159 -8.42 -19.62 10.87
CA ASN A 159 -9.21 -20.54 10.05
C ASN A 159 -8.85 -22.00 10.33
N THR A 160 -7.57 -22.32 10.46
CA THR A 160 -7.11 -23.67 10.75
C THR A 160 -7.66 -24.17 12.09
N LEU A 161 -7.66 -23.32 13.13
CA LEU A 161 -8.25 -23.63 14.43
C LEU A 161 -9.76 -23.86 14.33
N THR A 162 -10.49 -22.94 13.72
CA THR A 162 -11.96 -23.00 13.65
C THR A 162 -12.44 -24.16 12.78
N SER A 163 -11.74 -24.48 11.69
CA SER A 163 -12.03 -25.64 10.84
C SER A 163 -11.83 -26.98 11.58
N ALA A 164 -10.94 -27.02 12.56
CA ALA A 164 -10.70 -28.19 13.41
C ALA A 164 -11.64 -28.26 14.64
N GLY A 165 -12.62 -27.34 14.75
CA GLY A 165 -13.63 -27.32 15.82
C GLY A 165 -13.16 -26.66 17.12
N PHE A 166 -12.03 -25.96 17.13
CA PHE A 166 -11.58 -25.18 18.27
C PHE A 166 -12.26 -23.80 18.30
N GLU A 167 -12.29 -23.19 19.49
CA GLU A 167 -12.83 -21.84 19.65
C GLU A 167 -12.04 -20.80 18.85
N PRO A 168 -12.70 -19.79 18.25
CA PRO A 168 -12.04 -18.73 17.54
C PRO A 168 -11.19 -17.87 18.49
N LEU A 169 -10.02 -17.42 18.01
CA LEU A 169 -9.17 -16.48 18.74
C LEU A 169 -9.84 -15.11 18.78
N SER A 170 -9.74 -14.42 19.91
CA SER A 170 -10.23 -13.04 20.01
C SER A 170 -9.33 -12.06 19.24
N PHE A 171 -9.85 -10.87 18.98
CA PHE A 171 -9.14 -9.84 18.21
C PHE A 171 -7.75 -9.51 18.76
N PHE A 172 -7.60 -9.42 20.10
CA PHE A 172 -6.37 -9.06 20.79
C PHE A 172 -5.60 -10.27 21.36
N THR A 173 -5.95 -11.51 21.01
CA THR A 173 -5.17 -12.69 21.46
C THR A 173 -3.71 -12.61 21.01
N PHE A 174 -3.43 -11.93 19.92
CA PHE A 174 -2.08 -11.70 19.36
C PHE A 174 -1.29 -10.62 20.10
N LEU A 175 -1.95 -9.74 20.86
CA LEU A 175 -1.33 -8.54 21.45
C LEU A 175 -0.11 -8.85 22.34
N PRO A 176 -0.13 -9.83 23.25
CA PRO A 176 1.04 -10.15 24.07
C PRO A 176 2.26 -10.54 23.22
N ILE A 177 2.06 -11.35 22.17
CA ILE A 177 3.11 -11.77 21.25
C ILE A 177 3.69 -10.58 20.49
N GLY A 178 2.81 -9.71 19.97
CA GLY A 178 3.22 -8.49 19.27
C GLY A 178 4.02 -7.54 20.17
N LEU A 179 3.58 -7.35 21.42
CA LEU A 179 4.29 -6.50 22.38
C LEU A 179 5.69 -7.04 22.71
N VAL A 180 5.80 -8.35 22.98
CA VAL A 180 7.11 -9.01 23.20
C VAL A 180 7.99 -8.83 21.96
N SER A 181 7.45 -9.02 20.76
CA SER A 181 8.18 -8.86 19.49
C SER A 181 8.73 -7.45 19.33
N VAL A 182 7.92 -6.44 19.58
CA VAL A 182 8.33 -5.03 19.47
C VAL A 182 9.37 -4.69 20.53
N ALA A 183 9.20 -5.17 21.77
CA ALA A 183 10.17 -4.93 22.84
C ALA A 183 11.54 -5.55 22.51
N VAL A 184 11.57 -6.83 22.16
CA VAL A 184 12.80 -7.55 21.76
C VAL A 184 13.41 -6.93 20.52
N GLY A 185 12.59 -6.67 19.50
CA GLY A 185 13.03 -6.04 18.26
C GLY A 185 13.67 -4.68 18.49
N THR A 186 13.05 -3.85 19.35
CA THR A 186 13.59 -2.51 19.70
C THR A 186 14.93 -2.63 20.42
N LEU A 187 15.04 -3.50 21.40
CA LEU A 187 16.28 -3.72 22.16
C LEU A 187 17.43 -4.24 21.28
N VAL A 188 17.15 -5.14 20.36
CA VAL A 188 18.15 -5.75 19.47
C VAL A 188 18.51 -4.82 18.31
N LEU A 189 17.52 -4.16 17.68
CA LEU A 189 17.77 -3.30 16.52
C LEU A 189 18.47 -1.99 16.89
N MET A 190 18.27 -1.46 18.08
CA MET A 190 18.93 -0.21 18.50
C MET A 190 20.46 -0.30 18.38
N PRO A 191 21.16 -1.28 18.97
CA PRO A 191 22.62 -1.43 18.81
C PRO A 191 22.99 -1.88 17.37
N LEU A 192 22.27 -2.84 16.80
CA LEU A 192 22.61 -3.36 15.47
C LEU A 192 22.53 -2.29 14.38
N SER A 193 21.49 -1.44 14.40
CA SER A 193 21.37 -0.33 13.46
C SER A 193 22.51 0.69 13.61
N LYS A 194 22.94 0.95 14.84
CA LYS A 194 24.06 1.85 15.12
C LYS A 194 25.39 1.28 14.60
N TRP A 195 25.64 -0.01 14.76
CA TRP A 195 26.91 -0.63 14.37
C TRP A 195 27.02 -0.87 12.86
N PHE A 196 25.97 -1.34 12.22
CA PHE A 196 26.01 -1.79 10.82
C PHE A 196 25.47 -0.77 9.82
N LEU A 197 24.54 0.12 10.23
CA LEU A 197 23.83 1.00 9.30
C LEU A 197 24.28 2.48 9.37
N SER A 198 25.10 2.87 10.35
CA SER A 198 25.49 4.28 10.57
C SER A 198 26.37 4.88 9.45
N LYS A 199 27.10 4.06 8.72
CA LYS A 199 28.07 4.52 7.70
C LYS A 199 27.49 4.61 6.28
N LYS A 200 26.22 4.24 6.07
CA LYS A 200 25.55 4.26 4.78
C LYS A 200 24.80 5.56 4.55
N GLY A 201 24.80 6.06 3.33
CA GLY A 201 24.05 7.27 2.95
C GLY A 201 24.77 8.61 3.11
N GLN A 202 26.09 8.63 3.35
CA GLN A 202 26.89 9.87 3.37
C GLN A 202 27.41 10.32 1.97
N LYS A 203 26.95 9.71 0.89
CA LYS A 203 27.22 10.25 -0.45
C LYS A 203 26.17 11.30 -0.77
N ASP A 204 26.65 12.50 -1.07
CA ASP A 204 25.87 13.66 -1.49
C ASP A 204 24.83 13.30 -2.56
N ASP A 205 23.59 13.09 -2.14
CA ASP A 205 22.44 12.91 -3.01
C ASP A 205 21.60 14.20 -3.10
N ASN A 206 22.27 15.36 -3.06
CA ASN A 206 21.64 16.67 -3.28
C ASN A 206 21.15 16.88 -4.73
N SER A 207 21.42 15.92 -5.65
CA SER A 207 21.09 16.08 -7.07
C SER A 207 19.84 15.34 -7.55
N ARG A 208 19.16 14.54 -6.69
CA ARG A 208 17.96 13.79 -7.07
C ARG A 208 16.68 14.15 -6.29
N SER A 209 16.75 15.13 -5.41
CA SER A 209 15.56 15.62 -4.73
C SER A 209 14.77 16.50 -5.70
N GLY A 210 13.77 15.93 -6.36
CA GLY A 210 12.80 16.68 -7.14
C GLY A 210 12.06 17.69 -6.26
N LYS A 211 11.56 18.76 -6.86
CA LYS A 211 10.76 19.77 -6.18
C LYS A 211 9.42 19.18 -5.71
N SER A 212 8.92 19.63 -4.58
CA SER A 212 7.58 19.24 -4.12
C SER A 212 6.49 19.80 -5.04
N LEU A 213 5.32 19.17 -5.10
CA LEU A 213 4.16 19.64 -5.89
C LEU A 213 3.82 21.10 -5.62
N LYS A 214 3.85 21.52 -4.34
CA LYS A 214 3.62 22.93 -3.97
C LYS A 214 4.69 23.87 -4.50
N GLN A 215 5.94 23.44 -4.51
CA GLN A 215 7.04 24.25 -5.09
C GLN A 215 6.88 24.40 -6.60
N LEU A 216 6.50 23.31 -7.30
CA LEU A 216 6.24 23.35 -8.74
C LEU A 216 5.09 24.31 -9.07
N VAL A 217 3.97 24.22 -8.35
CA VAL A 217 2.81 25.12 -8.53
C VAL A 217 3.22 26.59 -8.34
N ASN A 218 4.02 26.88 -7.30
CA ASN A 218 4.45 28.25 -7.02
C ASN A 218 5.49 28.77 -8.02
N GLU A 219 6.49 27.97 -8.39
CA GLU A 219 7.55 28.39 -9.31
C GLU A 219 7.04 28.64 -10.75
N TYR A 220 6.08 27.81 -11.19
CA TYR A 220 5.44 28.01 -12.50
C TYR A 220 4.26 28.98 -12.44
N GLY A 221 3.97 29.58 -11.28
CA GLY A 221 2.87 30.54 -11.13
C GLY A 221 1.49 30.00 -11.48
N LEU A 222 1.29 28.67 -11.35
CA LEU A 222 0.02 28.05 -11.73
C LEU A 222 -1.15 28.55 -10.86
N SER A 223 -0.90 28.89 -9.59
CA SER A 223 -1.95 29.34 -8.67
C SER A 223 -2.51 30.71 -9.01
N SER A 224 -1.72 31.61 -9.61
CA SER A 224 -2.14 32.95 -9.96
C SER A 224 -3.00 33.03 -11.22
N ASN A 225 -2.86 32.03 -12.10
CA ASN A 225 -3.53 31.98 -13.40
C ASN A 225 -4.51 30.83 -13.55
N LEU A 226 -4.90 30.20 -12.43
CA LEU A 226 -5.83 29.09 -12.39
C LEU A 226 -7.18 29.54 -11.81
N PHE A 227 -8.25 29.26 -12.53
CA PHE A 227 -9.62 29.61 -12.16
C PHE A 227 -10.52 28.39 -12.24
N ARG A 228 -11.49 28.32 -11.30
CA ARG A 228 -12.52 27.28 -11.27
C ARG A 228 -13.82 27.85 -11.77
N MET A 229 -14.41 27.18 -12.76
CA MET A 229 -15.70 27.58 -13.33
C MET A 229 -16.66 26.41 -13.28
N GLN A 230 -17.90 26.67 -12.86
CA GLN A 230 -18.95 25.65 -12.84
C GLN A 230 -19.84 25.78 -14.05
N VAL A 231 -20.11 24.66 -14.71
CA VAL A 231 -21.09 24.57 -15.79
C VAL A 231 -22.49 24.52 -15.18
N ILE A 232 -23.22 25.62 -15.27
CA ILE A 232 -24.61 25.68 -14.78
C ILE A 232 -25.58 25.00 -15.75
N LYS A 233 -26.79 24.68 -15.28
CA LYS A 233 -27.81 23.95 -16.08
C LYS A 233 -28.25 24.67 -17.34
N ASP A 234 -28.12 25.98 -17.39
CA ASP A 234 -28.46 26.83 -18.55
C ASP A 234 -27.25 27.16 -19.41
N SER A 235 -26.10 26.55 -19.14
CA SER A 235 -24.86 26.83 -19.89
C SER A 235 -24.96 26.36 -21.34
N ARG A 236 -24.41 27.20 -22.22
CA ARG A 236 -24.26 26.89 -23.66
C ARG A 236 -23.16 25.84 -23.95
N LEU A 237 -22.44 25.38 -22.94
CA LEU A 237 -21.44 24.33 -23.05
C LEU A 237 -22.02 22.92 -23.01
N LEU A 238 -23.25 22.77 -22.55
CA LEU A 238 -23.86 21.45 -22.37
C LEU A 238 -23.87 20.63 -23.67
N GLY A 239 -23.36 19.41 -23.57
CA GLY A 239 -23.32 18.45 -24.68
C GLY A 239 -22.28 18.76 -25.76
N LYS A 240 -21.44 19.79 -25.60
CA LYS A 240 -20.33 20.09 -26.50
C LYS A 240 -19.04 19.44 -26.00
N THR A 241 -18.17 19.10 -26.96
CA THR A 241 -16.82 18.64 -26.63
C THR A 241 -15.86 19.82 -26.49
N ILE A 242 -14.76 19.62 -25.76
CA ILE A 242 -13.71 20.65 -25.61
C ILE A 242 -13.14 21.03 -26.99
N LEU A 243 -13.08 20.08 -27.91
CA LEU A 243 -12.62 20.31 -29.30
C LEU A 243 -13.55 21.26 -30.06
N ASP A 244 -14.87 21.07 -29.96
CA ASP A 244 -15.87 21.88 -30.65
C ASP A 244 -15.84 23.35 -30.22
N LEU A 245 -15.38 23.61 -29.02
CA LEU A 245 -15.36 24.94 -28.43
C LEU A 245 -14.18 25.81 -28.89
N ASP A 246 -13.09 25.17 -29.34
CA ASP A 246 -11.82 25.81 -29.77
C ASP A 246 -11.38 26.93 -28.80
N ILE A 247 -11.50 26.65 -27.50
CA ILE A 247 -11.33 27.62 -26.40
C ILE A 247 -9.94 28.26 -26.45
N ARG A 248 -8.93 27.44 -26.77
CA ARG A 248 -7.55 27.90 -26.84
C ARG A 248 -7.33 28.93 -27.91
N ARG A 249 -7.96 28.78 -29.07
CA ARG A 249 -7.82 29.72 -30.19
C ARG A 249 -8.65 30.97 -29.99
N LYS A 250 -9.86 30.84 -29.43
CA LYS A 250 -10.80 31.95 -29.25
C LYS A 250 -10.43 32.87 -28.07
N TYR A 251 -10.04 32.25 -26.95
CA TYR A 251 -9.84 32.99 -25.69
C TYR A 251 -8.41 32.89 -25.15
N GLY A 252 -7.53 32.09 -25.74
CA GLY A 252 -6.19 31.85 -25.20
C GLY A 252 -6.17 31.06 -23.90
N LEU A 253 -7.29 30.44 -23.52
CA LEU A 253 -7.45 29.68 -22.29
C LEU A 253 -7.13 28.19 -22.50
N ASN A 254 -6.69 27.52 -21.43
CA ASN A 254 -6.47 26.09 -21.46
C ASN A 254 -7.23 25.42 -20.29
N ILE A 255 -8.09 24.45 -20.62
CA ILE A 255 -8.74 23.60 -19.61
C ILE A 255 -7.75 22.51 -19.22
N MET A 256 -7.39 22.48 -17.93
CA MET A 256 -6.45 21.50 -17.37
C MET A 256 -7.15 20.18 -17.00
N GLU A 257 -8.28 20.30 -16.31
CA GLU A 257 -9.05 19.17 -15.83
C GLU A 257 -10.54 19.51 -15.72
N VAL A 258 -11.35 18.47 -15.78
CA VAL A 258 -12.79 18.51 -15.53
C VAL A 258 -13.09 17.65 -14.30
N ARG A 259 -13.72 18.24 -13.29
CA ARG A 259 -14.22 17.51 -12.12
C ARG A 259 -15.71 17.33 -12.22
N ARG A 260 -16.13 16.10 -12.22
CA ARG A 260 -17.55 15.73 -12.28
C ARG A 260 -17.99 15.15 -10.96
N GLY A 261 -19.01 15.74 -10.34
CA GLY A 261 -19.72 15.19 -9.19
C GLY A 261 -20.80 14.24 -9.67
N ASP A 262 -21.00 13.11 -8.99
CA ASP A 262 -22.13 12.23 -9.28
C ASP A 262 -23.42 12.88 -8.75
N ALA A 263 -24.23 13.41 -9.65
CA ALA A 263 -25.46 14.14 -9.32
C ALA A 263 -26.55 13.26 -8.67
N SER A 264 -26.38 11.94 -8.73
CA SER A 264 -27.36 10.97 -8.18
C SER A 264 -27.22 10.70 -6.69
N GLN A 265 -26.18 11.22 -6.04
CA GLN A 265 -25.86 10.87 -4.65
C GLN A 265 -26.16 12.02 -3.67
N HIS A 266 -26.77 11.65 -2.54
CA HIS A 266 -27.06 12.54 -1.43
C HIS A 266 -25.81 13.30 -0.93
N ARG A 267 -26.03 14.49 -0.34
CA ARG A 267 -25.02 15.48 0.10
C ARG A 267 -23.82 14.89 0.88
N PHE A 268 -23.96 13.70 1.48
CA PHE A 268 -22.92 12.98 2.21
C PHE A 268 -22.08 12.00 1.36
N LEU A 269 -22.51 11.70 0.12
CA LEU A 269 -21.94 10.64 -0.73
C LEU A 269 -21.30 11.20 -2.01
N LYS A 270 -21.00 12.51 -2.08
CA LYS A 270 -20.43 13.11 -3.29
C LYS A 270 -19.08 12.46 -3.63
N THR A 271 -19.09 11.67 -4.69
CA THR A 271 -17.88 11.18 -5.36
C THR A 271 -17.49 12.18 -6.43
N ILE A 272 -16.28 12.71 -6.39
CA ILE A 272 -15.76 13.62 -7.41
C ILE A 272 -14.82 12.81 -8.30
N THR A 273 -15.16 12.68 -9.58
CA THR A 273 -14.30 12.07 -10.58
C THR A 273 -13.45 13.15 -11.22
N GLN A 274 -12.13 13.02 -11.16
CA GLN A 274 -11.16 13.93 -11.76
C GLN A 274 -10.72 13.36 -13.12
N LYS A 275 -10.94 14.09 -14.21
CA LYS A 275 -10.54 13.71 -15.57
C LYS A 275 -9.64 14.77 -16.18
N LEU A 276 -8.61 14.34 -16.89
CA LEU A 276 -7.88 15.24 -17.79
C LEU A 276 -8.84 15.79 -18.84
N ALA A 277 -8.71 17.06 -19.16
CA ALA A 277 -9.47 17.68 -20.22
C ALA A 277 -8.98 17.14 -21.58
N GLU A 278 -9.64 16.13 -22.12
CA GLU A 278 -9.37 15.56 -23.44
C GLU A 278 -10.22 16.27 -24.52
N PRO A 279 -9.78 16.29 -25.79
CA PRO A 279 -10.51 16.95 -26.87
C PRO A 279 -11.96 16.46 -27.04
N ASP A 280 -12.20 15.18 -26.81
CA ASP A 280 -13.48 14.50 -26.89
C ASP A 280 -14.28 14.51 -25.59
N THR A 281 -13.76 15.16 -24.53
CA THR A 281 -14.48 15.28 -23.26
C THR A 281 -15.76 16.10 -23.48
N MET A 282 -16.90 15.46 -23.32
CA MET A 282 -18.22 16.09 -23.34
C MET A 282 -18.50 16.74 -22.00
N LEU A 283 -18.92 18.02 -22.02
CA LEU A 283 -19.22 18.79 -20.82
C LEU A 283 -20.68 18.60 -20.40
N GLU A 284 -20.88 18.39 -19.10
CA GLU A 284 -22.18 18.17 -18.47
C GLU A 284 -22.49 19.25 -17.43
N ALA A 285 -23.75 19.31 -17.01
CA ALA A 285 -24.17 20.23 -15.96
C ALA A 285 -23.48 19.87 -14.63
N GLU A 286 -23.12 20.88 -13.86
CA GLU A 286 -22.39 20.80 -12.59
C GLU A 286 -20.92 20.36 -12.70
N ASP A 287 -20.38 20.18 -13.92
CA ASP A 287 -18.95 20.02 -14.11
C ASP A 287 -18.19 21.27 -13.63
N ILE A 288 -17.09 21.05 -12.91
CA ILE A 288 -16.17 22.11 -12.50
C ILE A 288 -14.94 22.04 -13.41
N LEU A 289 -14.76 23.09 -14.19
CA LEU A 289 -13.64 23.28 -15.11
C LEU A 289 -12.51 24.00 -14.40
N TYR A 290 -11.31 23.45 -14.46
CA TYR A 290 -10.09 24.11 -14.02
C TYR A 290 -9.40 24.71 -15.25
N VAL A 291 -9.40 26.04 -15.33
CA VAL A 291 -8.98 26.79 -16.52
C VAL A 291 -7.79 27.66 -16.17
N THR A 292 -6.77 27.65 -17.03
CA THR A 292 -5.61 28.54 -16.90
C THR A 292 -5.63 29.60 -18.00
N GLY A 293 -5.31 30.84 -17.62
CA GLY A 293 -5.22 31.98 -18.50
C GLY A 293 -5.35 33.32 -17.79
N GLU A 294 -5.45 34.41 -18.56
CA GLU A 294 -5.64 35.76 -18.03
C GLU A 294 -7.09 35.94 -17.54
N PHE A 295 -7.27 36.63 -16.41
CA PHE A 295 -8.59 36.78 -15.77
C PHE A 295 -9.63 37.39 -16.69
N ASP A 296 -9.28 38.43 -17.45
CA ASP A 296 -10.20 39.12 -18.38
C ASP A 296 -10.74 38.13 -19.45
N LYS A 297 -9.90 37.19 -19.91
CA LYS A 297 -10.29 36.19 -20.87
C LYS A 297 -11.16 35.09 -20.24
N VAL A 298 -10.87 34.74 -18.98
CA VAL A 298 -11.68 33.82 -18.19
C VAL A 298 -13.08 34.40 -17.97
N GLN A 299 -13.16 35.68 -17.62
CA GLN A 299 -14.45 36.36 -17.44
C GLN A 299 -15.24 36.40 -18.76
N GLN A 300 -14.61 36.78 -19.86
CA GLN A 300 -15.24 36.79 -21.19
C GLN A 300 -15.78 35.39 -21.57
N PHE A 301 -15.00 34.35 -21.31
CA PHE A 301 -15.43 32.98 -21.57
C PHE A 301 -16.61 32.57 -20.68
N ALA A 302 -16.60 32.96 -19.41
CA ALA A 302 -17.70 32.67 -18.47
C ALA A 302 -19.01 33.38 -18.89
N GLU A 303 -18.94 34.65 -19.33
CA GLU A 303 -20.09 35.41 -19.80
C GLU A 303 -20.67 34.83 -21.11
N ASP A 304 -19.81 34.49 -22.09
CA ASP A 304 -20.25 33.98 -23.40
C ASP A 304 -20.96 32.61 -23.28
N TYR A 305 -20.56 31.80 -22.32
CA TYR A 305 -21.09 30.45 -22.17
C TYR A 305 -21.95 30.25 -20.91
N LEU A 306 -22.21 31.29 -20.15
CA LEU A 306 -23.01 31.26 -18.90
C LEU A 306 -22.40 30.24 -17.90
N LEU A 307 -21.19 30.54 -17.42
CA LEU A 307 -20.49 29.76 -16.40
C LEU A 307 -20.43 30.58 -15.09
N ASP A 308 -20.45 29.89 -13.97
CA ASP A 308 -20.26 30.51 -12.66
C ASP A 308 -18.78 30.44 -12.25
N ILE A 309 -18.14 31.57 -12.00
CA ILE A 309 -16.76 31.68 -11.56
C ILE A 309 -16.74 31.49 -10.05
N LEU A 310 -16.26 30.35 -9.57
CA LEU A 310 -16.26 29.99 -8.15
C LEU A 310 -15.27 30.81 -7.30
N ASP A 311 -14.33 31.52 -7.93
CA ASP A 311 -13.21 32.19 -7.26
C ASP A 311 -13.32 33.73 -7.29
N ASP A 312 -14.46 34.31 -7.71
CA ASP A 312 -14.64 35.74 -7.97
C ASP A 312 -14.64 36.64 -6.70
N HIS A 313 -14.91 36.05 -5.52
CA HIS A 313 -15.00 36.80 -4.26
C HIS A 313 -13.85 36.56 -3.27
N ALA A 314 -12.78 35.90 -3.69
CA ALA A 314 -11.66 35.58 -2.81
C ALA A 314 -10.57 36.66 -2.81
N THR A 315 -10.23 37.21 -1.63
CA THR A 315 -9.02 38.03 -1.44
C THR A 315 -7.75 37.25 -1.79
N GLU A 316 -6.64 37.92 -2.14
CA GLU A 316 -5.39 37.25 -2.55
C GLU A 316 -4.91 36.18 -1.52
N GLU A 317 -5.08 36.44 -0.21
CA GLU A 317 -4.76 35.48 0.83
C GLU A 317 -5.71 34.26 0.85
N THR A 318 -6.99 34.46 0.52
CA THR A 318 -7.99 33.39 0.45
C THR A 318 -7.85 32.59 -0.86
N ARG A 319 -7.42 33.23 -1.96
CA ARG A 319 -7.09 32.54 -3.22
C ARG A 319 -5.97 31.52 -3.03
N SER A 320 -4.93 31.84 -2.26
CA SER A 320 -3.81 30.92 -2.02
C SER A 320 -4.18 29.66 -1.21
N THR A 321 -5.26 29.73 -0.43
CA THR A 321 -5.75 28.59 0.38
C THR A 321 -6.87 27.80 -0.28
N THR A 322 -7.71 28.46 -1.13
CA THR A 322 -8.88 27.85 -1.76
C THR A 322 -8.61 27.31 -3.16
N ASN A 323 -7.63 27.89 -3.87
CA ASN A 323 -7.21 27.47 -5.22
C ASN A 323 -6.10 26.39 -5.20
N SER A 324 -6.02 25.56 -4.16
CA SER A 324 -5.07 24.46 -4.17
C SER A 324 -5.51 23.44 -5.23
N LEU A 325 -4.67 23.24 -6.25
CA LEU A 325 -4.77 22.07 -7.10
C LEU A 325 -4.65 20.83 -6.22
N ASP A 326 -5.73 20.07 -6.15
CA ASP A 326 -5.73 18.78 -5.48
C ASP A 326 -5.24 17.72 -6.46
N PHE A 327 -4.03 17.25 -6.26
CA PHE A 327 -3.37 16.27 -7.14
C PHE A 327 -3.78 14.83 -6.82
N TYR A 328 -5.06 14.53 -6.79
CA TYR A 328 -5.53 13.20 -6.40
C TYR A 328 -5.18 12.13 -7.45
N ASP A 329 -5.87 12.12 -8.58
CA ASP A 329 -5.66 11.15 -9.64
C ASP A 329 -4.73 11.67 -10.73
N ILE A 330 -4.66 12.99 -10.85
CA ILE A 330 -3.84 13.73 -11.80
C ILE A 330 -2.74 14.43 -11.02
N GLY A 331 -1.51 14.30 -11.49
CA GLY A 331 -0.33 14.93 -10.90
C GLY A 331 0.43 15.78 -11.90
N ILE A 332 1.46 16.46 -11.41
CA ILE A 332 2.44 17.18 -12.21
C ILE A 332 3.86 16.69 -11.91
N ALA A 333 4.72 16.71 -12.91
CA ALA A 333 6.14 16.40 -12.78
C ALA A 333 6.99 17.22 -13.75
N GLU A 334 8.24 17.48 -13.38
CA GLU A 334 9.23 18.02 -14.29
C GLU A 334 9.96 16.89 -15.02
N ILE A 335 10.15 17.01 -16.33
CA ILE A 335 10.99 16.14 -17.14
C ILE A 335 12.07 16.95 -17.81
N VAL A 336 13.32 16.52 -17.72
CA VAL A 336 14.49 17.15 -18.37
C VAL A 336 14.77 16.42 -19.66
N LEU A 337 14.79 17.14 -20.76
CA LEU A 337 15.12 16.57 -22.06
C LEU A 337 16.63 16.37 -22.21
N MET A 338 16.99 15.15 -22.63
CA MET A 338 18.38 14.82 -22.88
C MET A 338 18.88 15.44 -24.19
N PRO A 339 20.16 15.79 -24.28
CA PRO A 339 20.74 16.34 -25.51
C PRO A 339 20.57 15.43 -26.74
N ALA A 340 20.53 14.14 -26.54
CA ALA A 340 20.37 13.12 -27.59
C ALA A 340 18.90 12.78 -27.89
N SER A 341 17.92 13.46 -27.26
CA SER A 341 16.50 13.20 -27.45
C SER A 341 16.05 13.46 -28.88
N ASN A 342 15.28 12.55 -29.43
CA ASN A 342 14.65 12.69 -30.73
C ASN A 342 13.62 13.83 -30.81
N LEU A 343 13.21 14.36 -29.65
CA LEU A 343 12.23 15.44 -29.53
C LEU A 343 12.85 16.83 -29.71
N VAL A 344 14.16 16.95 -29.65
CA VAL A 344 14.87 18.23 -29.83
C VAL A 344 14.61 18.76 -31.23
N ASN A 345 14.30 20.06 -31.34
CA ASN A 345 13.90 20.81 -32.53
C ASN A 345 12.48 20.49 -33.08
N GLN A 346 11.73 19.58 -32.49
CA GLN A 346 10.31 19.41 -32.79
C GLN A 346 9.44 20.40 -31.99
N THR A 347 8.28 20.75 -32.50
CA THR A 347 7.29 21.46 -31.66
C THR A 347 6.64 20.48 -30.69
N ILE A 348 6.08 20.98 -29.57
CA ILE A 348 5.36 20.10 -28.63
C ILE A 348 4.21 19.38 -29.32
N LYS A 349 3.55 20.02 -30.30
CA LYS A 349 2.48 19.40 -31.08
C LYS A 349 3.00 18.26 -31.96
N GLU A 350 4.13 18.43 -32.63
CA GLU A 350 4.74 17.41 -33.50
C GLU A 350 5.33 16.24 -32.68
N SER A 351 5.78 16.48 -31.45
CA SER A 351 6.33 15.46 -30.55
C SER A 351 5.33 14.37 -30.18
N GLY A 352 4.02 14.66 -30.30
CA GLY A 352 2.95 13.74 -29.96
C GLY A 352 2.93 13.33 -28.47
N PHE A 353 3.45 14.18 -27.59
CA PHE A 353 3.56 13.88 -26.17
C PHE A 353 2.21 13.47 -25.55
N ARG A 354 1.15 14.17 -25.93
CA ARG A 354 -0.21 13.89 -25.46
C ARG A 354 -0.71 12.55 -25.97
N ASP A 355 -0.54 12.29 -27.26
CA ASP A 355 -1.11 11.10 -27.91
C ASP A 355 -0.36 9.82 -27.52
N LYS A 356 0.97 9.90 -27.31
CA LYS A 356 1.80 8.74 -26.96
C LYS A 356 1.76 8.40 -25.47
N PHE A 357 1.75 9.40 -24.60
CA PHE A 357 1.93 9.23 -23.14
C PHE A 357 0.71 9.61 -22.33
N ASN A 358 -0.30 10.20 -22.96
CA ASN A 358 -1.50 10.73 -22.32
C ASN A 358 -1.17 11.70 -21.16
N VAL A 359 -0.25 12.64 -21.45
CA VAL A 359 0.15 13.73 -20.56
C VAL A 359 0.11 15.06 -21.28
N ASN A 360 -0.29 16.11 -20.56
CA ASN A 360 -0.29 17.49 -21.08
C ASN A 360 1.00 18.19 -20.68
N VAL A 361 1.58 18.99 -21.57
CA VAL A 361 2.67 19.91 -21.24
C VAL A 361 2.07 21.24 -20.79
N LEU A 362 2.29 21.60 -19.53
CA LEU A 362 1.77 22.83 -18.91
C LEU A 362 2.73 24.01 -19.00
N GLY A 363 4.03 23.75 -19.16
CA GLY A 363 5.05 24.79 -19.21
C GLY A 363 6.39 24.25 -19.65
N ILE A 364 7.24 25.14 -20.11
CA ILE A 364 8.64 24.88 -20.43
C ILE A 364 9.49 25.82 -19.60
N ARG A 365 10.46 25.27 -18.86
CA ARG A 365 11.50 26.06 -18.23
C ARG A 365 12.77 25.96 -19.06
N ARG A 366 13.12 27.09 -19.66
CA ARG A 366 14.32 27.24 -20.47
C ARG A 366 15.30 28.16 -19.74
N LYS A 367 16.41 27.62 -19.29
CA LYS A 367 17.37 28.34 -18.40
C LYS A 367 16.68 28.82 -17.12
N LYS A 368 16.31 30.11 -17.03
CA LYS A 368 15.62 30.74 -15.90
C LYS A 368 14.24 31.30 -16.26
N GLU A 369 13.81 31.15 -17.50
CA GLU A 369 12.54 31.65 -18.00
C GLU A 369 11.49 30.53 -18.03
N TYR A 370 10.25 30.90 -17.70
CA TYR A 370 9.10 29.98 -17.70
C TYR A 370 8.16 30.38 -18.84
N LEU A 371 8.00 29.52 -19.82
CA LEU A 371 7.09 29.66 -20.94
C LEU A 371 5.81 28.90 -20.62
N LEU A 372 4.68 29.58 -20.54
CA LEU A 372 3.37 29.01 -20.17
C LEU A 372 2.30 29.22 -21.26
N GLN A 373 2.56 30.09 -22.24
CA GLN A 373 1.62 30.42 -23.30
C GLN A 373 2.11 29.85 -24.63
N ASP A 374 1.18 29.56 -25.53
CA ASP A 374 1.40 29.06 -26.91
C ASP A 374 2.37 27.86 -27.03
N LEU A 375 2.41 27.02 -26.04
CA LEU A 375 3.36 25.90 -25.93
C LEU A 375 3.30 24.93 -27.11
N GLY A 376 2.14 24.79 -27.77
CA GLY A 376 1.95 23.84 -28.88
C GLY A 376 2.87 24.11 -30.08
N ASN A 377 3.16 25.38 -30.34
CA ASN A 377 4.00 25.85 -31.44
C ASN A 377 5.46 26.08 -31.03
N GLU A 378 5.74 26.00 -29.71
CA GLU A 378 7.10 26.20 -29.18
C GLU A 378 7.99 24.98 -29.51
N ARG A 379 9.19 25.29 -30.02
CA ARG A 379 10.19 24.26 -30.32
C ARG A 379 10.95 23.83 -29.06
N ILE A 380 11.06 22.56 -28.89
CA ILE A 380 11.79 21.91 -27.80
C ILE A 380 13.30 22.05 -28.05
N HIS A 381 14.04 22.53 -27.04
CA HIS A 381 15.51 22.61 -27.09
C HIS A 381 16.16 21.62 -26.13
N SER A 382 17.39 21.27 -26.43
CA SER A 382 18.20 20.45 -25.52
C SER A 382 18.35 21.13 -24.17
N GLY A 383 18.10 20.38 -23.09
CA GLY A 383 18.16 20.89 -21.72
C GLY A 383 16.92 21.66 -21.26
N ASP A 384 15.88 21.76 -22.08
CA ASP A 384 14.59 22.26 -21.62
C ASP A 384 14.00 21.35 -20.55
N VAL A 385 13.33 21.93 -19.57
CA VAL A 385 12.56 21.21 -18.56
C VAL A 385 11.09 21.43 -18.85
N LEU A 386 10.38 20.34 -19.17
CA LEU A 386 8.94 20.40 -19.40
C LEU A 386 8.21 20.09 -18.10
N LEU A 387 7.23 20.92 -17.75
CA LEU A 387 6.25 20.61 -16.71
C LEU A 387 5.11 19.85 -17.36
N VAL A 388 4.93 18.61 -16.98
CA VAL A 388 3.89 17.72 -17.52
C VAL A 388 2.82 17.45 -16.48
N GLN A 389 1.57 17.32 -16.95
CA GLN A 389 0.40 16.92 -16.16
C GLN A 389 -0.17 15.63 -16.74
N GLY A 390 -0.53 14.69 -15.88
CA GLY A 390 -1.16 13.44 -16.28
C GLY A 390 -1.61 12.64 -15.10
N THR A 391 -2.25 11.48 -15.36
CA THR A 391 -2.48 10.53 -14.27
C THR A 391 -1.15 10.06 -13.70
N TRP A 392 -1.12 9.75 -12.41
CA TRP A 392 0.12 9.28 -11.78
C TRP A 392 0.71 8.03 -12.44
N SER A 393 -0.16 7.17 -13.02
CA SER A 393 0.28 6.01 -13.80
C SER A 393 0.99 6.39 -15.09
N ASN A 394 0.49 7.40 -15.80
CA ASN A 394 1.11 7.89 -17.04
C ASN A 394 2.43 8.60 -16.77
N ILE A 395 2.50 9.43 -15.71
CA ILE A 395 3.75 10.06 -15.28
C ILE A 395 4.79 9.00 -14.86
N ALA A 396 4.36 7.93 -14.17
CA ALA A 396 5.25 6.82 -13.82
C ALA A 396 5.76 6.04 -15.04
N ARG A 397 4.95 5.94 -16.13
CA ARG A 397 5.41 5.34 -17.40
C ARG A 397 6.51 6.16 -18.04
N LEU A 398 6.46 7.49 -17.97
CA LEU A 398 7.53 8.35 -18.47
C LEU A 398 8.87 8.05 -17.80
N SER A 399 8.87 7.63 -16.53
CA SER A 399 10.11 7.28 -15.80
C SER A 399 10.78 5.99 -16.28
N LYS A 400 10.11 5.19 -17.13
CA LYS A 400 10.65 3.95 -17.69
C LYS A 400 11.33 4.12 -19.05
N GLU A 401 11.16 5.26 -19.68
CA GLU A 401 11.79 5.58 -20.97
C GLU A 401 13.02 6.44 -20.73
N ASP A 402 14.19 5.82 -20.70
CA ASP A 402 15.46 6.45 -20.29
C ASP A 402 16.23 7.12 -21.43
N SER A 403 15.76 7.05 -22.68
CA SER A 403 16.55 7.51 -23.86
C SER A 403 16.37 8.99 -24.19
N ASP A 404 15.18 9.55 -24.00
CA ASP A 404 14.82 10.89 -24.46
C ASP A 404 14.75 11.94 -23.35
N TRP A 405 14.44 11.54 -22.12
CA TRP A 405 14.31 12.45 -20.98
C TRP A 405 14.54 11.75 -19.63
N VAL A 406 14.69 12.58 -18.59
CA VAL A 406 14.74 12.15 -17.19
C VAL A 406 13.61 12.81 -16.41
N VAL A 407 12.77 12.01 -15.75
CA VAL A 407 11.74 12.52 -14.84
C VAL A 407 12.39 12.95 -13.53
N LEU A 408 12.19 14.22 -13.15
CA LEU A 408 12.71 14.74 -11.90
C LEU A 408 11.78 14.42 -10.73
N GLY A 409 12.36 13.98 -9.62
CA GLY A 409 11.62 13.62 -8.42
C GLY A 409 11.11 12.17 -8.43
N GLN A 410 10.16 11.90 -7.55
CA GLN A 410 9.53 10.59 -7.39
C GLN A 410 8.01 10.72 -7.49
N PRO A 411 7.43 10.71 -8.71
CA PRO A 411 6.01 10.96 -8.93
C PRO A 411 5.08 10.07 -8.11
N LEU A 412 5.40 8.76 -8.00
CA LEU A 412 4.61 7.82 -7.20
C LEU A 412 4.69 8.11 -5.70
N ALA A 413 5.84 8.58 -5.20
CA ALA A 413 5.98 8.98 -3.81
C ALA A 413 5.23 10.29 -3.51
N GLU A 414 5.16 11.21 -4.46
CA GLU A 414 4.34 12.42 -4.34
C GLU A 414 2.84 12.09 -4.38
N ALA A 415 2.41 11.17 -5.25
CA ALA A 415 1.03 10.68 -5.29
C ALA A 415 0.59 10.09 -3.93
N ALA A 416 1.47 9.35 -3.28
CA ALA A 416 1.20 8.78 -1.96
C ALA A 416 1.06 9.82 -0.83
N LYS A 417 1.54 11.05 -1.04
CA LYS A 417 1.41 12.14 -0.05
C LYS A 417 0.05 12.83 -0.09
N VAL A 418 -0.70 12.66 -1.15
CA VAL A 418 -2.02 13.30 -1.34
C VAL A 418 -3.11 12.47 -0.69
N THR A 419 -3.67 12.97 0.39
CA THR A 419 -4.63 12.28 1.25
C THR A 419 -5.93 13.09 1.44
N LEU A 420 -7.03 12.39 1.70
CA LEU A 420 -8.35 13.00 1.99
C LEU A 420 -8.43 13.37 3.49
N ASP A 421 -7.55 14.26 3.96
CA ASP A 421 -7.34 14.54 5.39
C ASP A 421 -8.63 14.94 6.13
N TYR A 422 -9.57 15.59 5.46
CA TYR A 422 -10.88 15.98 6.02
C TYR A 422 -11.78 14.78 6.35
N LYS A 423 -11.51 13.59 5.78
CA LYS A 423 -12.22 12.34 6.05
C LYS A 423 -11.55 11.49 7.15
N ALA A 424 -10.37 11.86 7.61
CA ALA A 424 -9.66 11.13 8.65
C ALA A 424 -10.48 10.88 9.93
N PRO A 425 -11.26 11.85 10.47
CA PRO A 425 -12.10 11.58 11.64
C PRO A 425 -13.21 10.56 11.38
N VAL A 426 -13.79 10.55 10.18
CA VAL A 426 -14.82 9.58 9.78
C VAL A 426 -14.22 8.19 9.69
N ALA A 427 -13.06 8.05 9.04
CA ALA A 427 -12.35 6.78 8.96
C ALA A 427 -11.97 6.26 10.35
N ALA A 428 -11.50 7.13 11.24
CA ALA A 428 -11.20 6.77 12.63
C ALA A 428 -12.43 6.26 13.37
N ALA A 429 -13.57 6.94 13.25
CA ALA A 429 -14.81 6.52 13.90
C ALA A 429 -15.30 5.15 13.40
N ILE A 430 -15.25 4.90 12.07
CA ILE A 430 -15.65 3.61 11.49
C ILE A 430 -14.69 2.50 11.94
N MET A 431 -13.37 2.76 11.99
CA MET A 431 -12.38 1.80 12.47
C MET A 431 -12.62 1.44 13.95
N VAL A 432 -12.84 2.45 14.81
CA VAL A 432 -13.16 2.23 16.22
C VAL A 432 -14.45 1.43 16.38
N LEU A 433 -15.49 1.75 15.60
CA LEU A 433 -16.73 0.99 15.58
C LEU A 433 -16.51 -0.47 15.18
N MET A 434 -15.72 -0.73 14.12
CA MET A 434 -15.37 -2.09 13.69
C MET A 434 -14.68 -2.87 14.81
N VAL A 435 -13.65 -2.27 15.42
CA VAL A 435 -12.92 -2.91 16.52
C VAL A 435 -13.84 -3.16 17.72
N ALA A 436 -14.71 -2.21 18.05
CA ALA A 436 -15.69 -2.38 19.12
C ALA A 436 -16.65 -3.55 18.84
N MET A 437 -17.17 -3.67 17.61
CA MET A 437 -18.00 -4.81 17.22
C MET A 437 -17.28 -6.16 17.28
N MET A 438 -15.95 -6.17 17.13
CA MET A 438 -15.14 -7.40 17.18
C MET A 438 -14.67 -7.76 18.59
N VAL A 439 -14.62 -6.80 19.51
CA VAL A 439 -14.05 -6.97 20.85
C VAL A 439 -15.14 -7.19 21.90
N PHE A 440 -16.29 -6.54 21.74
CA PHE A 440 -17.35 -6.60 22.74
C PHE A 440 -18.37 -7.70 22.42
N ASP A 441 -18.37 -8.79 23.18
CA ASP A 441 -19.25 -9.96 23.00
C ASP A 441 -20.75 -9.65 23.17
N PHE A 442 -21.11 -8.52 23.80
CA PHE A 442 -22.52 -8.11 23.91
C PHE A 442 -23.11 -7.61 22.57
N ILE A 443 -22.28 -7.35 21.55
CA ILE A 443 -22.71 -7.02 20.20
C ILE A 443 -22.75 -8.32 19.40
N PRO A 444 -23.95 -8.87 19.06
CA PRO A 444 -24.07 -10.18 18.42
C PRO A 444 -23.74 -10.09 16.91
N VAL A 445 -22.55 -9.65 16.56
CA VAL A 445 -22.10 -9.49 15.18
C VAL A 445 -20.85 -10.34 14.94
N ALA A 446 -20.93 -11.26 13.96
CA ALA A 446 -19.77 -12.05 13.59
C ALA A 446 -18.64 -11.13 13.07
N PRO A 447 -17.37 -11.46 13.35
CA PRO A 447 -16.22 -10.64 12.92
C PRO A 447 -16.20 -10.31 11.42
N VAL A 448 -16.57 -11.27 10.57
CA VAL A 448 -16.67 -11.06 9.11
C VAL A 448 -17.71 -9.99 8.77
N THR A 449 -18.86 -10.00 9.45
CA THR A 449 -19.94 -9.03 9.24
C THR A 449 -19.51 -7.63 9.72
N ALA A 450 -18.84 -7.53 10.87
CA ALA A 450 -18.30 -6.26 11.38
C ALA A 450 -17.34 -5.61 10.39
N VAL A 451 -16.43 -6.40 9.82
CA VAL A 451 -15.46 -5.93 8.82
C VAL A 451 -16.14 -5.54 7.51
N MET A 452 -17.14 -6.30 7.05
CA MET A 452 -17.90 -5.97 5.84
C MET A 452 -18.68 -4.66 6.01
N ILE A 453 -19.36 -4.48 7.16
CA ILE A 453 -20.04 -3.22 7.50
C ILE A 453 -19.07 -2.06 7.46
N ALA A 454 -17.91 -2.19 8.10
CA ALA A 454 -16.90 -1.15 8.11
C ALA A 454 -16.38 -0.84 6.70
N GLY A 455 -16.05 -1.86 5.90
CA GLY A 455 -15.60 -1.68 4.52
C GLY A 455 -16.63 -0.94 3.66
N ILE A 456 -17.91 -1.33 3.75
CA ILE A 456 -19.01 -0.66 3.04
C ILE A 456 -19.16 0.79 3.53
N LEU A 457 -19.16 1.03 4.85
CA LEU A 457 -19.24 2.38 5.40
C LEU A 457 -18.09 3.26 4.96
N MET A 458 -16.86 2.75 4.88
CA MET A 458 -15.70 3.49 4.37
C MET A 458 -15.91 3.98 2.93
N VAL A 459 -16.50 3.13 2.08
CA VAL A 459 -16.82 3.49 0.68
C VAL A 459 -17.97 4.51 0.64
N LEU A 460 -19.09 4.22 1.33
CA LEU A 460 -20.29 5.06 1.31
C LEU A 460 -20.06 6.45 1.91
N THR A 461 -19.24 6.57 2.95
CA THR A 461 -18.94 7.87 3.58
C THR A 461 -17.90 8.70 2.80
N GLY A 462 -17.39 8.18 1.66
CA GLY A 462 -16.43 8.87 0.83
C GLY A 462 -15.01 8.93 1.44
N CYS A 463 -14.63 7.91 2.23
CA CYS A 463 -13.23 7.72 2.63
C CYS A 463 -12.36 7.25 1.46
N PHE A 464 -12.99 6.84 0.35
CA PHE A 464 -12.39 6.63 -0.96
C PHE A 464 -12.93 7.66 -1.95
N ARG A 465 -12.13 7.96 -2.96
CA ARG A 465 -12.52 8.89 -4.04
C ARG A 465 -13.62 8.31 -4.92
N ASN A 466 -13.51 7.01 -5.19
CA ASN A 466 -14.47 6.21 -5.97
C ASN A 466 -14.37 4.75 -5.55
N VAL A 467 -15.29 3.92 -6.04
CA VAL A 467 -15.35 2.49 -5.75
C VAL A 467 -14.12 1.76 -6.31
N GLU A 468 -13.63 2.16 -7.49
CA GLU A 468 -12.43 1.56 -8.08
C GLU A 468 -11.19 1.76 -7.20
N ALA A 469 -11.08 2.90 -6.51
CA ALA A 469 -10.00 3.14 -5.57
C ALA A 469 -10.03 2.17 -4.40
N ALA A 470 -11.21 1.79 -3.92
CA ALA A 470 -11.37 0.76 -2.90
C ALA A 470 -10.95 -0.62 -3.42
N TYR A 471 -11.39 -1.02 -4.62
CA TYR A 471 -10.99 -2.30 -5.23
C TYR A 471 -9.48 -2.40 -5.47
N LYS A 472 -8.81 -1.32 -5.82
CA LYS A 472 -7.35 -1.27 -6.01
C LYS A 472 -6.56 -1.48 -4.72
N THR A 473 -7.15 -1.31 -3.54
CA THR A 473 -6.49 -1.58 -2.26
C THR A 473 -6.46 -3.06 -1.91
N ILE A 474 -7.30 -3.87 -2.56
CA ILE A 474 -7.40 -5.30 -2.31
C ILE A 474 -6.20 -6.01 -2.93
N ASN A 475 -5.45 -6.75 -2.12
CA ASN A 475 -4.39 -7.62 -2.62
C ASN A 475 -4.99 -8.94 -3.13
N TRP A 476 -5.41 -8.94 -4.39
CA TRP A 476 -6.03 -10.10 -5.03
C TRP A 476 -5.12 -11.32 -5.09
N GLU A 477 -3.81 -11.12 -5.21
CA GLU A 477 -2.85 -12.23 -5.18
C GLU A 477 -2.94 -13.01 -3.85
N SER A 478 -2.95 -12.29 -2.71
CA SER A 478 -3.10 -12.92 -1.39
C SER A 478 -4.47 -13.57 -1.20
N ILE A 479 -5.54 -12.93 -1.69
CA ILE A 479 -6.90 -13.46 -1.59
C ILE A 479 -7.02 -14.78 -2.36
N VAL A 480 -6.62 -14.80 -3.63
CA VAL A 480 -6.71 -15.99 -4.48
C VAL A 480 -5.78 -17.10 -3.97
N LEU A 481 -4.57 -16.75 -3.53
CA LEU A 481 -3.64 -17.70 -2.92
C LEU A 481 -4.28 -18.44 -1.74
N ILE A 482 -4.84 -17.71 -0.79
CA ILE A 482 -5.44 -18.29 0.41
C ILE A 482 -6.68 -19.10 0.04
N ALA A 483 -7.59 -18.54 -0.76
CA ALA A 483 -8.81 -19.21 -1.18
C ALA A 483 -8.54 -20.54 -1.91
N ALA A 484 -7.51 -20.57 -2.77
CA ALA A 484 -7.14 -21.77 -3.52
C ALA A 484 -6.34 -22.80 -2.67
N MET A 485 -5.62 -22.34 -1.64
CA MET A 485 -4.81 -23.23 -0.80
C MET A 485 -5.53 -23.77 0.44
N LEU A 486 -6.59 -23.12 0.93
CA LEU A 486 -7.36 -23.63 2.06
C LEU A 486 -7.89 -25.06 1.82
N PRO A 487 -8.42 -25.41 0.65
CA PRO A 487 -8.84 -26.78 0.35
C PRO A 487 -7.70 -27.81 0.35
N MET A 488 -6.44 -27.40 0.22
CA MET A 488 -5.28 -28.28 0.35
C MET A 488 -5.22 -28.93 1.74
N SER A 489 -5.61 -28.18 2.79
CA SER A 489 -5.70 -28.73 4.16
C SER A 489 -6.67 -29.91 4.21
N LEU A 490 -7.85 -29.77 3.61
CA LEU A 490 -8.84 -30.83 3.51
C LEU A 490 -8.32 -32.03 2.68
N ALA A 491 -7.61 -31.75 1.59
CA ALA A 491 -7.01 -32.79 0.75
C ALA A 491 -5.93 -33.58 1.52
N LEU A 492 -5.11 -32.91 2.31
CA LEU A 492 -4.10 -33.56 3.17
C LEU A 492 -4.75 -34.46 4.23
N GLU A 493 -5.82 -34.00 4.84
CA GLU A 493 -6.57 -34.77 5.85
C GLU A 493 -7.26 -35.97 5.20
N LYS A 494 -8.06 -35.80 4.15
CA LYS A 494 -8.76 -36.87 3.43
C LYS A 494 -7.85 -38.01 2.95
N THR A 495 -6.65 -37.67 2.54
CA THR A 495 -5.69 -38.63 1.98
C THR A 495 -4.78 -39.26 3.05
N GLY A 496 -4.88 -38.85 4.32
CA GLY A 496 -3.98 -39.25 5.40
C GLY A 496 -2.54 -38.70 5.25
N ALA A 497 -2.33 -37.77 4.34
CA ALA A 497 -1.00 -37.21 4.10
C ALA A 497 -0.54 -36.35 5.29
N SER A 498 -1.45 -35.59 5.92
CA SER A 498 -1.12 -34.80 7.11
C SER A 498 -0.69 -35.67 8.28
N GLU A 499 -1.34 -36.79 8.48
CA GLU A 499 -0.98 -37.80 9.52
C GLU A 499 0.40 -38.39 9.26
N TYR A 500 0.70 -38.74 8.00
CA TYR A 500 2.02 -39.29 7.64
C TYR A 500 3.15 -38.28 7.88
N ILE A 501 2.97 -37.01 7.47
CA ILE A 501 3.95 -35.96 7.68
C ILE A 501 4.13 -35.66 9.18
N SER A 502 3.01 -35.59 9.91
CA SER A 502 3.00 -35.37 11.36
C SER A 502 3.71 -36.49 12.10
N ASN A 503 3.42 -37.77 11.77
CA ASN A 503 4.09 -38.93 12.36
C ASN A 503 5.61 -38.88 12.18
N THR A 504 6.05 -38.44 10.99
CA THR A 504 7.49 -38.30 10.71
C THR A 504 8.13 -37.21 11.57
N LEU A 505 7.44 -36.06 11.71
CA LEU A 505 7.91 -34.95 12.56
C LEU A 505 7.91 -35.33 14.05
N VAL A 506 6.83 -35.97 14.53
CA VAL A 506 6.68 -36.38 15.93
C VAL A 506 7.68 -37.47 16.28
N SER A 507 7.93 -38.46 15.41
CA SER A 507 8.94 -39.49 15.65
C SER A 507 10.36 -38.94 15.73
N GLY A 508 10.65 -37.87 14.96
CA GLY A 508 11.95 -37.21 14.98
C GLY A 508 12.15 -36.23 16.15
N LEU A 509 11.20 -35.34 16.37
CA LEU A 509 11.33 -34.25 17.34
C LEU A 509 10.45 -34.39 18.58
N GLY A 510 9.32 -35.11 18.47
CA GLY A 510 8.36 -35.25 19.56
C GLY A 510 8.90 -36.03 20.77
N SER A 511 9.89 -36.91 20.56
CA SER A 511 10.60 -37.63 21.63
C SER A 511 11.34 -36.66 22.59
N TYR A 512 11.69 -35.46 22.14
CA TYR A 512 12.32 -34.43 22.96
C TYR A 512 11.31 -33.49 23.64
N GLY A 513 10.01 -33.76 23.50
CA GLY A 513 8.91 -32.99 24.11
C GLY A 513 8.28 -31.93 23.21
N PRO A 514 7.13 -31.37 23.66
CA PRO A 514 6.33 -30.41 22.85
C PRO A 514 7.09 -29.15 22.48
N VAL A 515 7.96 -28.64 23.36
CA VAL A 515 8.77 -27.46 23.09
C VAL A 515 9.74 -27.68 21.92
N ALA A 516 10.38 -28.88 21.86
CA ALA A 516 11.31 -29.18 20.77
C ALA A 516 10.57 -29.33 19.42
N LEU A 517 9.39 -29.94 19.42
CA LEU A 517 8.56 -30.06 18.22
C LEU A 517 8.08 -28.67 17.74
N MET A 518 7.61 -27.82 18.65
CA MET A 518 7.21 -26.46 18.37
C MET A 518 8.39 -25.63 17.81
N ALA A 519 9.58 -25.76 18.39
CA ALA A 519 10.80 -25.13 17.90
C ALA A 519 11.15 -25.58 16.48
N GLY A 520 11.05 -26.88 16.20
CA GLY A 520 11.25 -27.42 14.85
C GLY A 520 10.28 -26.83 13.83
N ILE A 521 9.01 -26.71 14.18
CA ILE A 521 7.98 -26.08 13.35
C ILE A 521 8.30 -24.60 13.15
N TYR A 522 8.66 -23.87 14.20
CA TYR A 522 9.03 -22.45 14.12
C TYR A 522 10.20 -22.23 13.15
N PHE A 523 11.30 -22.94 13.34
CA PHE A 523 12.50 -22.75 12.50
C PHE A 523 12.28 -23.21 11.06
N THR A 524 11.53 -24.28 10.84
CA THR A 524 11.13 -24.69 9.48
C THR A 524 10.30 -23.60 8.81
N THR A 525 9.33 -23.04 9.51
CA THR A 525 8.50 -21.92 9.02
C THR A 525 9.35 -20.70 8.72
N SER A 526 10.22 -20.33 9.66
CA SER A 526 11.11 -19.18 9.54
C SER A 526 12.13 -19.32 8.41
N LEU A 527 12.58 -20.54 8.12
CA LEU A 527 13.45 -20.80 6.97
C LEU A 527 12.67 -20.73 5.65
N MET A 528 11.51 -21.35 5.58
CA MET A 528 10.69 -21.36 4.36
C MET A 528 10.25 -19.96 3.95
N THR A 529 9.85 -19.12 4.89
CA THR A 529 9.39 -17.75 4.60
C THR A 529 10.49 -16.83 4.04
N MET A 530 11.77 -17.21 4.15
CA MET A 530 12.85 -16.47 3.48
C MET A 530 12.79 -16.57 1.94
N PHE A 531 12.14 -17.61 1.43
CA PHE A 531 12.06 -17.92 0.00
C PHE A 531 10.63 -17.84 -0.55
N ILE A 532 9.63 -18.02 0.31
CA ILE A 532 8.20 -18.06 -0.02
C ILE A 532 7.50 -16.90 0.71
N SER A 533 6.36 -16.42 0.18
CA SER A 533 5.57 -15.40 0.89
C SER A 533 5.10 -15.91 2.27
N ASN A 534 5.00 -14.99 3.23
CA ASN A 534 4.55 -15.28 4.61
C ASN A 534 3.21 -16.04 4.63
N THR A 535 2.27 -15.60 3.78
CA THR A 535 0.95 -16.19 3.66
C THR A 535 1.00 -17.63 3.15
N ALA A 536 1.76 -17.89 2.07
CA ALA A 536 1.90 -19.24 1.53
C ALA A 536 2.56 -20.18 2.53
N THR A 537 3.59 -19.71 3.24
CA THR A 537 4.27 -20.46 4.30
C THR A 537 3.30 -20.86 5.42
N ALA A 538 2.49 -19.90 5.88
CA ALA A 538 1.51 -20.18 6.94
C ALA A 538 0.44 -21.18 6.50
N VAL A 539 -0.08 -21.03 5.28
CA VAL A 539 -1.11 -21.95 4.74
C VAL A 539 -0.58 -23.39 4.60
N LEU A 540 0.69 -23.54 4.21
CA LEU A 540 1.32 -24.85 4.07
C LEU A 540 1.56 -25.53 5.43
N LEU A 541 2.03 -24.77 6.42
CA LEU A 541 2.51 -25.34 7.68
C LEU A 541 1.47 -25.38 8.81
N ALA A 542 0.44 -24.53 8.76
CA ALA A 542 -0.57 -24.51 9.82
C ALA A 542 -1.31 -25.86 9.99
N PRO A 543 -1.77 -26.55 8.93
CA PRO A 543 -2.40 -27.87 9.08
C PRO A 543 -1.45 -28.92 9.67
N ILE A 544 -0.18 -28.89 9.27
CA ILE A 544 0.85 -29.80 9.76
C ILE A 544 1.12 -29.57 11.25
N ALA A 545 1.23 -28.30 11.65
CA ALA A 545 1.43 -27.89 13.03
C ALA A 545 0.26 -28.31 13.94
N LEU A 546 -0.98 -28.07 13.46
CA LEU A 546 -2.20 -28.50 14.14
C LEU A 546 -2.19 -30.00 14.38
N GLN A 547 -2.01 -30.79 13.32
CA GLN A 547 -2.03 -32.26 13.39
C GLN A 547 -0.92 -32.80 14.28
N SER A 548 0.28 -32.19 14.21
CA SER A 548 1.41 -32.60 15.05
C SER A 548 1.15 -32.37 16.55
N ALA A 549 0.49 -31.26 16.90
CA ALA A 549 0.10 -30.97 18.28
C ALA A 549 -0.99 -31.94 18.79
N MET A 550 -2.01 -32.16 17.96
CA MET A 550 -3.10 -33.11 18.29
C MET A 550 -2.58 -34.53 18.51
N GLN A 551 -1.60 -34.96 17.73
CA GLN A 551 -1.02 -36.31 17.82
C GLN A 551 -0.26 -36.55 19.14
N ILE A 552 0.40 -35.52 19.68
CA ILE A 552 1.06 -35.63 21.00
C ILE A 552 0.11 -35.27 22.16
N GLY A 553 -1.17 -34.99 21.87
CA GLY A 553 -2.21 -34.74 22.85
C GLY A 553 -2.09 -33.41 23.59
N VAL A 554 -1.53 -32.37 22.95
CA VAL A 554 -1.36 -31.04 23.52
C VAL A 554 -2.18 -29.97 22.73
N SER A 555 -2.36 -28.79 23.33
CA SER A 555 -3.05 -27.70 22.69
C SER A 555 -2.33 -27.28 21.39
N PRO A 556 -3.04 -27.14 20.26
CA PRO A 556 -2.45 -26.69 18.99
C PRO A 556 -2.14 -25.19 18.95
N VAL A 557 -2.68 -24.40 19.88
CA VAL A 557 -2.57 -22.93 19.87
C VAL A 557 -1.11 -22.47 19.83
N PRO A 558 -0.20 -22.89 20.74
CA PRO A 558 1.18 -22.43 20.71
C PRO A 558 1.92 -22.84 19.42
N PHE A 559 1.58 -23.99 18.82
CA PHE A 559 2.16 -24.45 17.57
C PHE A 559 1.73 -23.59 16.38
N LEU A 560 0.46 -23.24 16.33
CA LEU A 560 -0.06 -22.35 15.30
C LEU A 560 0.47 -20.93 15.45
N PHE A 561 0.64 -20.44 16.68
CA PHE A 561 1.35 -19.18 16.92
C PHE A 561 2.82 -19.26 16.50
N ALA A 562 3.51 -20.39 16.70
CA ALA A 562 4.86 -20.59 16.20
C ALA A 562 4.93 -20.48 14.66
N VAL A 563 3.92 -21.01 13.95
CA VAL A 563 3.81 -20.86 12.48
C VAL A 563 3.60 -19.41 12.09
N THR A 564 2.62 -18.71 12.67
CA THR A 564 2.35 -17.32 12.24
C THR A 564 3.50 -16.36 12.57
N VAL A 565 4.14 -16.52 13.73
CA VAL A 565 5.31 -15.74 14.12
C VAL A 565 6.50 -16.05 13.22
N GLY A 566 6.80 -17.34 13.01
CA GLY A 566 7.87 -17.77 12.11
C GLY A 566 7.69 -17.29 10.68
N ALA A 567 6.46 -17.30 10.17
CA ALA A 567 6.12 -16.81 8.84
C ALA A 567 6.22 -15.30 8.72
N SER A 568 5.75 -14.54 9.72
CA SER A 568 5.63 -13.08 9.63
C SER A 568 6.92 -12.35 9.95
N MET A 569 7.84 -12.96 10.71
CA MET A 569 9.09 -12.33 11.17
C MET A 569 10.28 -12.73 10.30
N CYS A 570 10.18 -12.49 9.01
CA CYS A 570 11.28 -12.69 8.07
C CYS A 570 12.11 -11.41 7.91
N PHE A 571 13.21 -11.33 8.64
CA PHE A 571 14.08 -10.16 8.68
C PHE A 571 15.36 -10.33 7.88
N ALA A 572 15.78 -11.56 7.61
CA ALA A 572 17.07 -11.87 6.99
C ALA A 572 17.08 -11.68 5.46
N SER A 573 15.92 -11.52 4.82
CA SER A 573 15.84 -11.35 3.37
C SER A 573 15.14 -10.05 2.98
N PRO A 574 15.72 -9.25 2.04
CA PRO A 574 15.04 -8.07 1.50
C PRO A 574 13.86 -8.41 0.59
N PHE A 575 13.82 -9.61 0.02
CA PHE A 575 12.84 -10.00 -1.01
C PHE A 575 11.65 -10.78 -0.45
N SER A 576 11.75 -11.26 0.79
CA SER A 576 10.70 -12.06 1.44
C SER A 576 9.42 -11.28 1.70
N THR A 577 9.54 -9.98 1.96
CA THR A 577 8.39 -9.12 2.26
C THR A 577 8.47 -7.80 1.51
N PRO A 578 7.34 -7.27 0.99
CA PRO A 578 7.32 -5.97 0.34
C PRO A 578 7.83 -4.81 1.20
N PRO A 579 7.58 -4.74 2.53
CA PRO A 579 8.18 -3.76 3.43
C PRO A 579 9.69 -3.68 3.34
N ASN A 580 10.36 -4.83 3.38
CA ASN A 580 11.83 -4.91 3.30
C ASN A 580 12.33 -4.42 1.94
N ALA A 581 11.66 -4.82 0.85
CA ALA A 581 12.00 -4.39 -0.51
C ALA A 581 11.85 -2.88 -0.71
N LEU A 582 10.82 -2.25 -0.10
CA LEU A 582 10.60 -0.81 -0.19
C LEU A 582 11.70 0.02 0.46
N VAL A 583 12.21 -0.39 1.61
CA VAL A 583 13.25 0.36 2.33
C VAL A 583 14.65 0.10 1.79
N MET A 584 14.85 -0.97 1.02
CA MET A 584 16.16 -1.37 0.49
C MET A 584 16.81 -0.26 -0.35
N PRO A 585 16.17 0.28 -1.41
CA PRO A 585 16.75 1.36 -2.21
C PRO A 585 16.82 2.68 -1.44
N ALA A 586 15.81 2.99 -0.62
CA ALA A 586 15.76 4.24 0.14
C ALA A 586 16.87 4.32 1.22
N GLY A 587 17.20 3.19 1.84
CA GLY A 587 18.27 3.06 2.82
C GLY A 587 19.63 2.72 2.20
N GLN A 588 19.71 2.54 0.89
CA GLN A 588 20.91 2.07 0.16
C GLN A 588 21.46 0.77 0.74
N TYR A 589 20.57 -0.14 1.15
CA TYR A 589 20.96 -1.42 1.73
C TYR A 589 21.36 -2.43 0.66
N THR A 590 22.29 -3.30 1.03
CA THR A 590 22.65 -4.50 0.27
C THR A 590 21.99 -5.72 0.92
N PHE A 591 21.94 -6.83 0.19
CA PHE A 591 21.48 -8.12 0.75
C PHE A 591 22.24 -8.48 2.04
N MET A 592 23.55 -8.23 2.07
CA MET A 592 24.40 -8.53 3.22
C MET A 592 24.03 -7.72 4.47
N ASP A 593 23.42 -6.54 4.32
CA ASP A 593 22.98 -5.75 5.49
C ASP A 593 21.77 -6.38 6.17
N TYR A 594 20.86 -6.98 5.37
CA TYR A 594 19.75 -7.77 5.92
C TYR A 594 20.27 -9.02 6.65
N ILE A 595 21.28 -9.69 6.12
CA ILE A 595 21.91 -10.82 6.82
C ILE A 595 22.56 -10.35 8.13
N LYS A 596 23.31 -9.25 8.14
CA LYS A 596 24.02 -8.76 9.34
C LYS A 596 23.08 -8.25 10.44
N VAL A 597 21.96 -7.66 10.08
CA VAL A 597 21.00 -7.07 11.03
C VAL A 597 19.79 -7.97 11.24
N GLY A 598 19.22 -8.50 10.16
CA GLY A 598 17.98 -9.26 10.19
C GLY A 598 18.16 -10.69 10.69
N LEU A 599 19.21 -11.40 10.27
CA LEU A 599 19.41 -12.80 10.71
C LEU A 599 19.64 -12.92 12.21
N PRO A 600 20.51 -12.13 12.86
CA PRO A 600 20.62 -12.18 14.33
C PRO A 600 19.29 -11.87 15.03
N LEU A 601 18.55 -10.86 14.54
CA LEU A 601 17.24 -10.54 15.09
C LEU A 601 16.27 -11.71 14.94
N GLN A 602 16.22 -12.34 13.75
CA GLN A 602 15.33 -13.47 13.45
C GLN A 602 15.62 -14.67 14.37
N ILE A 603 16.90 -14.97 14.62
CA ILE A 603 17.31 -16.06 15.53
C ILE A 603 16.94 -15.71 16.98
N ILE A 604 17.28 -14.51 17.45
CA ILE A 604 16.96 -14.07 18.82
C ILE A 604 15.44 -14.09 19.04
N MET A 605 14.68 -13.58 18.06
CA MET A 605 13.23 -13.59 18.12
C MET A 605 12.68 -15.03 18.20
N GLY A 606 13.26 -15.95 17.42
CA GLY A 606 12.89 -17.36 17.48
C GLY A 606 13.11 -17.98 18.85
N ILE A 607 14.27 -17.78 19.44
CA ILE A 607 14.60 -18.28 20.78
C ILE A 607 13.63 -17.71 21.82
N VAL A 608 13.41 -16.38 21.79
CA VAL A 608 12.48 -15.72 22.72
C VAL A 608 11.06 -16.26 22.55
N MET A 609 10.58 -16.40 21.32
CA MET A 609 9.21 -16.88 21.07
C MET A 609 9.01 -18.34 21.46
N ILE A 610 10.00 -19.21 21.26
CA ILE A 610 9.94 -20.60 21.70
C ILE A 610 9.79 -20.68 23.23
N LEU A 611 10.39 -19.77 23.98
CA LEU A 611 10.27 -19.70 25.43
C LEU A 611 8.97 -19.03 25.89
N VAL A 612 8.52 -18.02 25.19
CA VAL A 612 7.37 -17.17 25.59
C VAL A 612 6.02 -17.78 25.18
N LEU A 613 5.95 -18.43 24.01
CA LEU A 613 4.69 -19.00 23.53
C LEU A 613 4.04 -19.99 24.51
N PRO A 614 4.77 -20.95 25.11
CA PRO A 614 4.17 -21.86 26.08
C PRO A 614 3.78 -21.19 27.41
N LEU A 615 4.39 -20.04 27.74
CA LEU A 615 4.03 -19.27 28.94
C LEU A 615 2.73 -18.49 28.76
N ILE A 616 2.46 -18.02 27.55
CA ILE A 616 1.23 -17.27 27.21
C ILE A 616 0.10 -18.24 26.87
N PHE A 617 0.41 -19.28 26.10
CA PHE A 617 -0.51 -20.30 25.65
C PHE A 617 0.01 -21.68 26.11
N PRO A 618 -0.44 -22.20 27.24
CA PRO A 618 -0.02 -23.53 27.72
C PRO A 618 -0.34 -24.64 26.72
N PHE A 619 0.49 -25.69 26.75
CA PHE A 619 0.31 -26.89 25.92
C PHE A 619 -0.91 -27.71 26.31
#